data_7869bdaf118e880773b84dcd9b6a5903
#
_entry.id   7869bdaf118e880773b84dcd9b6a5903
#
_cell.length_a   1.000
_cell.length_b   1.000
_cell.length_c   1.000
_cell.angle_alpha   90.00
_cell.angle_beta   90.00
_cell.angle_gamma   90.00
#
_symmetry.space_group_name_H-M   'P 1'
#
loop_
_entity.id
_entity.type
_entity.pdbx_description
1 polymer ?
#
loop_
_entity_poly.entity_id
_entity_poly.type
_entity_poly.pdbx_seq_one_letter_code
_entity_poly.pdbx_strand_id
1 'polypeptide(L)'
;TNLPPILSRGADWYRSIGTEKSTGNKIFSLSGHVVRPGNYELPLGTTFRELIFEHGGGIPDGRSIKAILPAGASAAILVATDEVLDTPMDYESVRDIGSDLGSASVIVIDDSVDISWLTYKIIDFFKHESCGKCTPCREGTYWMLNILKRLQDGKATSEDIDLLDSVANSIVGKCLCALGDFAAAQVVADIARFRSDFEAHAVDGK
;
A
#
# COMPACT_ATOMS: atom_id res chain seq x y z
N THR A 1 23.55 -5.01 9.31
CA THR A 1 24.81 -5.17 8.55
C THR A 1 25.55 -3.84 8.33
N ASN A 2 24.93 -2.68 8.54
CA ASN A 2 25.57 -1.36 8.35
C ASN A 2 26.56 -0.97 9.46
N LEU A 3 26.50 -1.60 10.64
CA LEU A 3 27.34 -1.23 11.78
C LEU A 3 28.86 -1.34 11.52
N PRO A 4 29.42 -2.44 10.95
CA PRO A 4 30.84 -2.53 10.67
C PRO A 4 31.36 -1.43 9.71
N PRO A 5 30.72 -1.17 8.54
CA PRO A 5 31.16 -0.08 7.69
C PRO A 5 30.99 1.32 8.31
N ILE A 6 29.99 1.56 9.16
CA ILE A 6 29.86 2.83 9.88
C ILE A 6 31.04 3.02 10.86
N LEU A 7 31.40 1.98 11.61
CA LEU A 7 32.52 2.04 12.54
C LEU A 7 33.87 2.25 11.83
N SER A 8 34.04 1.70 10.63
CA SER A 8 35.28 1.80 9.86
C SER A 8 35.41 3.07 9.03
N ARG A 9 34.30 3.61 8.52
CA ARG A 9 34.28 4.78 7.58
C ARG A 9 33.75 6.05 8.23
N GLY A 10 33.15 5.93 9.42
CA GLY A 10 32.60 7.06 10.17
C GLY A 10 31.14 7.38 9.84
N ALA A 11 30.52 8.17 10.74
CA ALA A 11 29.12 8.53 10.63
C ALA A 11 28.82 9.43 9.42
N ASP A 12 29.77 10.30 9.05
CA ASP A 12 29.58 11.24 7.93
C ASP A 12 29.52 10.50 6.59
N TRP A 13 30.28 9.43 6.45
CA TRP A 13 30.14 8.55 5.30
C TRP A 13 28.73 7.95 5.20
N TYR A 14 28.16 7.48 6.30
CA TYR A 14 26.80 6.92 6.29
C TYR A 14 25.74 7.97 6.01
N ARG A 15 25.93 9.19 6.53
CA ARG A 15 25.04 10.34 6.28
C ARG A 15 25.09 10.83 4.83
N SER A 16 26.15 10.56 4.11
CA SER A 16 26.26 10.91 2.68
C SER A 16 25.44 10.00 1.74
N ILE A 17 24.85 8.93 2.27
CA ILE A 17 23.99 8.00 1.54
C ILE A 17 22.54 8.26 1.95
N GLY A 18 21.62 8.31 0.99
CA GLY A 18 20.21 8.57 1.25
C GLY A 18 19.86 10.06 1.29
N THR A 19 18.76 10.40 1.99
CA THR A 19 18.31 11.77 2.14
C THR A 19 18.77 12.36 3.50
N GLU A 20 18.58 13.65 3.70
CA GLU A 20 19.02 14.35 4.92
C GLU A 20 18.44 13.74 6.20
N LYS A 21 17.14 13.36 6.18
CA LYS A 21 16.42 12.81 7.33
C LYS A 21 16.40 11.28 7.33
N SER A 22 16.37 10.67 6.14
CA SER A 22 16.36 9.23 5.94
C SER A 22 17.67 8.77 5.30
N THR A 23 18.69 8.54 6.15
CA THR A 23 20.05 8.19 5.69
C THR A 23 20.25 6.70 5.52
N GLY A 24 21.17 6.33 4.62
CA GLY A 24 21.60 4.96 4.39
C GLY A 24 20.86 4.26 3.26
N ASN A 25 21.17 2.96 3.12
CA ASN A 25 20.51 2.06 2.16
C ASN A 25 19.34 1.33 2.82
N LYS A 26 18.39 0.93 1.99
CA LYS A 26 17.29 0.05 2.37
C LYS A 26 17.12 -1.04 1.30
N ILE A 27 16.68 -2.23 1.72
CA ILE A 27 16.24 -3.27 0.78
C ILE A 27 14.79 -2.96 0.41
N PHE A 28 14.57 -2.72 -0.87
CA PHE A 28 13.25 -2.59 -1.47
C PHE A 28 12.84 -3.93 -2.07
N SER A 29 11.76 -4.52 -1.54
CA SER A 29 11.20 -5.77 -2.05
C SER A 29 10.13 -5.44 -3.09
N LEU A 30 10.51 -5.47 -4.36
CA LEU A 30 9.65 -5.15 -5.50
C LEU A 30 8.88 -6.37 -5.99
N SER A 31 7.56 -6.25 -6.11
CA SER A 31 6.69 -7.32 -6.58
C SER A 31 5.46 -6.77 -7.32
N GLY A 32 4.52 -7.65 -7.68
CA GLY A 32 3.36 -7.31 -8.48
C GLY A 32 3.67 -7.31 -9.98
N HIS A 33 3.08 -6.39 -10.72
CA HIS A 33 3.17 -6.32 -12.18
C HIS A 33 4.44 -5.59 -12.65
N VAL A 34 5.59 -6.23 -12.47
CA VAL A 34 6.89 -5.76 -12.95
C VAL A 34 7.63 -6.87 -13.68
N VAL A 35 8.46 -6.50 -14.64
CA VAL A 35 9.21 -7.47 -15.46
C VAL A 35 10.25 -8.23 -14.62
N ARG A 36 10.88 -7.57 -13.66
CA ARG A 36 11.91 -8.15 -12.79
C ARG A 36 11.57 -7.92 -11.31
N PRO A 37 10.69 -8.75 -10.70
CA PRO A 37 10.47 -8.70 -9.26
C PRO A 37 11.73 -9.17 -8.51
N GLY A 38 11.96 -8.62 -7.32
CA GLY A 38 13.14 -8.99 -6.52
C GLY A 38 13.43 -8.04 -5.37
N ASN A 39 14.55 -8.30 -4.70
CA ASN A 39 15.05 -7.46 -3.63
C ASN A 39 16.21 -6.59 -4.15
N TYR A 40 16.07 -5.27 -4.01
CA TYR A 40 17.04 -4.29 -4.47
C TYR A 40 17.56 -3.49 -3.28
N GLU A 41 18.85 -3.52 -3.02
CA GLU A 41 19.49 -2.65 -2.03
C GLU A 41 19.85 -1.32 -2.69
N LEU A 42 19.11 -0.27 -2.33
CA LEU A 42 19.25 1.07 -2.91
C LEU A 42 19.30 2.13 -1.81
N PRO A 43 19.91 3.31 -2.07
CA PRO A 43 19.83 4.44 -1.16
C PRO A 43 18.37 4.85 -0.89
N LEU A 44 18.06 5.22 0.34
CA LEU A 44 16.82 5.94 0.63
C LEU A 44 16.80 7.24 -0.19
N GLY A 45 15.66 7.58 -0.78
CA GLY A 45 15.55 8.69 -1.72
C GLY A 45 15.60 8.30 -3.20
N THR A 46 15.92 7.02 -3.53
CA THR A 46 15.64 6.46 -4.87
C THR A 46 14.14 6.60 -5.16
N THR A 47 13.76 7.05 -6.35
CA THR A 47 12.36 7.27 -6.70
C THR A 47 11.61 5.96 -7.01
N PHE A 48 10.27 6.00 -6.92
CA PHE A 48 9.47 4.85 -7.40
C PHE A 48 9.72 4.59 -8.88
N ARG A 49 9.92 5.64 -9.69
CA ARG A 49 10.22 5.50 -11.12
C ARG A 49 11.49 4.72 -11.36
N GLU A 50 12.58 5.08 -10.69
CA GLU A 50 13.87 4.37 -10.81
C GLU A 50 13.72 2.90 -10.38
N LEU A 51 13.09 2.64 -9.22
CA LEU A 51 12.88 1.28 -8.74
C LEU A 51 12.06 0.43 -9.73
N ILE A 52 10.93 0.97 -10.22
CA ILE A 52 9.99 0.21 -11.06
C ILE A 52 10.52 0.03 -12.48
N PHE A 53 11.03 1.10 -13.11
CA PHE A 53 11.37 1.06 -14.54
C PHE A 53 12.82 0.70 -14.78
N GLU A 54 13.78 1.23 -14.01
CA GLU A 54 15.20 0.94 -14.25
C GLU A 54 15.60 -0.41 -13.63
N HIS A 55 15.29 -0.62 -12.36
CA HIS A 55 15.60 -1.87 -11.67
C HIS A 55 14.58 -2.97 -11.97
N GLY A 56 13.29 -2.68 -11.88
CA GLY A 56 12.18 -3.61 -12.12
C GLY A 56 11.90 -3.92 -13.58
N GLY A 57 12.45 -3.12 -14.51
CA GLY A 57 12.28 -3.31 -15.96
C GLY A 57 10.93 -2.89 -16.51
N GLY A 58 10.15 -2.13 -15.74
CA GLY A 58 8.84 -1.60 -16.13
C GLY A 58 7.70 -2.61 -16.02
N ILE A 59 6.57 -2.24 -16.61
CA ILE A 59 5.34 -3.01 -16.59
C ILE A 59 5.34 -3.99 -17.78
N PRO A 60 5.01 -5.28 -17.57
CA PRO A 60 4.98 -6.27 -18.64
C PRO A 60 3.81 -6.01 -19.62
N ASP A 61 3.88 -6.65 -20.79
CA ASP A 61 2.82 -6.75 -21.78
C ASP A 61 2.29 -5.41 -22.33
N GLY A 62 3.08 -4.32 -22.22
CA GLY A 62 2.69 -3.00 -22.69
C GLY A 62 1.54 -2.35 -21.91
N ARG A 63 1.23 -2.85 -20.71
CA ARG A 63 0.21 -2.30 -19.83
C ARG A 63 0.68 -1.01 -19.16
N SER A 64 -0.26 -0.27 -18.62
CA SER A 64 0.00 0.93 -17.85
C SER A 64 0.00 0.64 -16.35
N ILE A 65 0.84 1.32 -15.62
CA ILE A 65 0.80 1.27 -14.14
C ILE A 65 -0.45 2.02 -13.66
N LYS A 66 -1.22 1.40 -12.73
CA LYS A 66 -2.44 1.97 -12.14
C LYS A 66 -2.19 2.49 -10.74
N ALA A 67 -1.51 1.68 -9.91
CA ALA A 67 -1.33 1.98 -8.50
C ALA A 67 -0.06 1.37 -7.92
N ILE A 68 0.34 1.87 -6.75
CA ILE A 68 1.48 1.39 -5.97
C ILE A 68 1.06 1.21 -4.52
N LEU A 69 1.42 0.06 -3.93
CA LEU A 69 1.40 -0.17 -2.49
C LEU A 69 2.85 -0.06 -1.97
N PRO A 70 3.26 1.05 -1.32
CA PRO A 70 4.68 1.28 -0.99
C PRO A 70 5.22 0.39 0.12
N ALA A 71 4.34 -0.11 0.99
CA ALA A 71 4.68 -0.99 2.12
C ALA A 71 3.78 -2.25 2.15
N GLY A 72 3.46 -2.79 0.98
CA GLY A 72 2.49 -3.87 0.87
C GLY A 72 1.11 -3.45 1.39
N ALA A 73 0.39 -4.37 2.02
CA ALA A 73 -0.94 -4.12 2.55
C ALA A 73 -1.00 -3.18 3.75
N SER A 74 0.14 -2.75 4.31
CA SER A 74 0.18 -1.95 5.55
C SER A 74 0.23 -0.44 5.34
N ALA A 75 0.26 0.04 4.09
CA ALA A 75 0.26 1.46 3.76
C ALA A 75 -0.82 1.77 2.71
N ALA A 76 -1.35 2.98 2.78
CA ALA A 76 -2.37 3.45 1.84
C ALA A 76 -1.89 3.34 0.38
N ILE A 77 -2.75 2.80 -0.50
CA ILE A 77 -2.47 2.70 -1.94
C ILE A 77 -2.24 4.09 -2.55
N LEU A 78 -1.32 4.19 -3.50
CA LEU A 78 -1.05 5.42 -4.24
C LEU A 78 -1.51 5.27 -5.70
N VAL A 79 -2.16 6.30 -6.25
CA VAL A 79 -2.41 6.38 -7.70
C VAL A 79 -1.09 6.65 -8.39
N ALA A 80 -0.74 5.88 -9.42
CA ALA A 80 0.55 5.99 -10.09
C ALA A 80 0.61 7.17 -11.08
N THR A 81 0.55 8.39 -10.56
CA THR A 81 0.78 9.62 -11.33
C THR A 81 2.29 9.86 -11.50
N ASP A 82 2.67 10.72 -12.45
CA ASP A 82 4.08 11.10 -12.62
C ASP A 82 4.66 11.71 -11.33
N GLU A 83 3.90 12.53 -10.62
CA GLU A 83 4.30 13.12 -9.34
C GLU A 83 4.60 12.02 -8.29
N VAL A 84 3.76 11.01 -8.18
CA VAL A 84 3.97 9.87 -7.28
C VAL A 84 5.17 9.04 -7.73
N LEU A 85 5.31 8.79 -9.03
CA LEU A 85 6.44 8.03 -9.57
C LEU A 85 7.77 8.73 -9.32
N ASP A 86 7.81 10.05 -9.36
CA ASP A 86 9.02 10.86 -9.12
C ASP A 86 9.26 11.18 -7.63
N THR A 87 8.38 10.71 -6.73
CA THR A 87 8.56 10.87 -5.29
C THR A 87 9.74 10.01 -4.80
N PRO A 88 10.66 10.61 -4.03
CA PRO A 88 11.73 9.87 -3.36
C PRO A 88 11.16 8.87 -2.34
N MET A 89 11.65 7.65 -2.37
CA MET A 89 11.29 6.61 -1.40
C MET A 89 12.10 6.79 -0.11
N ASP A 90 11.76 7.82 0.64
CA ASP A 90 12.14 8.02 2.03
C ASP A 90 10.89 8.14 2.92
N TYR A 91 11.07 8.14 4.24
CA TYR A 91 9.94 8.09 5.17
C TYR A 91 9.12 9.38 5.17
N GLU A 92 9.77 10.51 4.92
CA GLU A 92 9.14 11.82 4.93
C GLU A 92 8.35 12.05 3.64
N SER A 93 9.00 11.89 2.50
CA SER A 93 8.40 12.16 1.18
C SER A 93 7.19 11.26 0.90
N VAL A 94 7.28 9.96 1.25
CA VAL A 94 6.15 9.04 1.07
C VAL A 94 4.98 9.38 2.02
N ARG A 95 5.27 9.88 3.23
CA ARG A 95 4.23 10.36 4.15
C ARG A 95 3.55 11.62 3.64
N ASP A 96 4.30 12.54 3.06
CA ASP A 96 3.77 13.81 2.55
C ASP A 96 2.77 13.61 1.39
N ILE A 97 2.91 12.53 0.62
CA ILE A 97 1.94 12.13 -0.42
C ILE A 97 0.81 11.23 0.11
N GLY A 98 0.67 11.10 1.43
CA GLY A 98 -0.45 10.42 2.10
C GLY A 98 -0.35 8.90 2.10
N SER A 99 0.87 8.35 2.22
CA SER A 99 1.11 6.91 2.44
C SER A 99 2.27 6.71 3.42
N ASP A 100 2.82 5.52 3.53
CA ASP A 100 3.99 5.20 4.36
C ASP A 100 4.92 4.24 3.61
N LEU A 101 6.25 4.45 3.77
CA LEU A 101 7.25 3.56 3.19
C LEU A 101 7.37 2.23 3.95
N GLY A 102 7.12 2.25 5.25
CA GLY A 102 7.11 1.07 6.12
C GLY A 102 8.29 0.12 5.90
N SER A 103 7.99 -1.11 5.50
CA SER A 103 8.99 -2.14 5.19
C SER A 103 9.68 -1.95 3.84
N ALA A 104 9.20 -1.05 2.98
CA ALA A 104 9.58 -0.91 1.57
C ALA A 104 9.29 -2.17 0.72
N SER A 105 8.22 -2.88 1.05
CA SER A 105 7.66 -3.96 0.23
C SER A 105 6.76 -3.36 -0.84
N VAL A 106 7.35 -2.89 -1.92
CA VAL A 106 6.63 -2.19 -3.00
C VAL A 106 5.91 -3.19 -3.89
N ILE A 107 4.58 -3.06 -3.98
CA ILE A 107 3.76 -3.86 -4.90
C ILE A 107 3.22 -2.95 -5.98
N VAL A 108 3.50 -3.30 -7.23
CA VAL A 108 3.06 -2.55 -8.41
C VAL A 108 1.81 -3.19 -8.99
N ILE A 109 0.81 -2.36 -9.26
CA ILE A 109 -0.49 -2.77 -9.79
C ILE A 109 -0.69 -2.12 -11.17
N ASP A 110 -0.93 -2.94 -12.19
CA ASP A 110 -1.24 -2.47 -13.53
C ASP A 110 -2.74 -2.22 -13.74
N ASP A 111 -3.10 -1.75 -14.94
CA ASP A 111 -4.45 -1.39 -15.33
C ASP A 111 -5.43 -2.56 -15.49
N SER A 112 -4.96 -3.81 -15.41
CA SER A 112 -5.82 -5.00 -15.45
C SER A 112 -6.49 -5.31 -14.12
N VAL A 113 -6.01 -4.72 -13.01
CA VAL A 113 -6.51 -5.05 -11.67
C VAL A 113 -7.66 -4.14 -11.29
N ASP A 114 -8.72 -4.76 -10.85
CA ASP A 114 -9.83 -4.13 -10.15
C ASP A 114 -9.43 -3.86 -8.68
N ILE A 115 -9.47 -2.60 -8.25
CA ILE A 115 -9.05 -2.22 -6.90
C ILE A 115 -10.05 -2.73 -5.84
N SER A 116 -11.34 -2.82 -6.15
CA SER A 116 -12.32 -3.42 -5.24
C SER A 116 -11.99 -4.89 -4.93
N TRP A 117 -11.58 -5.66 -5.95
CA TRP A 117 -11.10 -7.02 -5.76
C TRP A 117 -9.79 -7.08 -4.96
N LEU A 118 -8.84 -6.17 -5.23
CA LEU A 118 -7.59 -6.07 -4.47
C LEU A 118 -7.87 -5.78 -2.99
N THR A 119 -8.73 -4.80 -2.71
CA THR A 119 -9.18 -4.46 -1.35
C THR A 119 -9.80 -5.67 -0.65
N TYR A 120 -10.66 -6.42 -1.35
CA TYR A 120 -11.24 -7.66 -0.82
C TYR A 120 -10.15 -8.65 -0.39
N LYS A 121 -9.11 -8.87 -1.22
CA LYS A 121 -7.99 -9.77 -0.89
C LYS A 121 -7.17 -9.29 0.30
N ILE A 122 -6.90 -7.99 0.37
CA ILE A 122 -6.16 -7.38 1.48
C ILE A 122 -6.95 -7.51 2.80
N ILE A 123 -8.25 -7.26 2.78
CA ILE A 123 -9.07 -7.35 3.99
C ILE A 123 -9.28 -8.81 4.42
N ASP A 124 -9.37 -9.75 3.49
CA ASP A 124 -9.39 -11.19 3.82
C ASP A 124 -8.11 -11.60 4.55
N PHE A 125 -6.94 -11.14 4.07
CA PHE A 125 -5.66 -11.31 4.75
C PHE A 125 -5.69 -10.71 6.17
N PHE A 126 -6.05 -9.43 6.35
CA PHE A 126 -6.09 -8.80 7.66
C PHE A 126 -7.07 -9.45 8.63
N LYS A 127 -8.22 -9.91 8.14
CA LYS A 127 -9.17 -10.67 8.93
C LYS A 127 -8.58 -12.00 9.41
N HIS A 128 -7.83 -12.69 8.56
CA HIS A 128 -7.16 -13.93 8.91
C HIS A 128 -6.05 -13.71 9.96
N GLU A 129 -5.25 -12.67 9.78
CA GLU A 129 -4.13 -12.32 10.66
C GLU A 129 -4.55 -11.63 11.98
N SER A 130 -5.80 -11.21 12.10
CA SER A 130 -6.31 -10.61 13.33
C SER A 130 -6.25 -11.61 14.49
N CYS A 131 -5.50 -11.25 15.55
CA CYS A 131 -5.40 -12.09 16.74
C CYS A 131 -6.72 -12.15 17.57
N GLY A 132 -7.75 -11.35 17.21
CA GLY A 132 -9.06 -11.30 17.87
C GLY A 132 -9.09 -10.55 19.19
N LYS A 133 -8.00 -9.93 19.67
CA LYS A 133 -7.95 -9.26 20.97
C LYS A 133 -8.83 -8.01 21.05
N CYS A 134 -8.69 -7.12 20.05
CA CYS A 134 -9.41 -5.85 20.03
C CYS A 134 -10.73 -6.00 19.29
N THR A 135 -11.84 -5.64 19.92
CA THR A 135 -13.16 -5.68 19.29
C THR A 135 -13.23 -4.91 17.96
N PRO A 136 -12.71 -3.67 17.83
CA PRO A 136 -12.75 -2.95 16.56
C PRO A 136 -12.03 -3.69 15.43
N CYS A 137 -10.87 -4.28 15.69
CA CYS A 137 -10.14 -5.07 14.71
C CYS A 137 -10.87 -6.37 14.38
N ARG A 138 -11.24 -7.17 15.39
CA ARG A 138 -11.89 -8.48 15.20
C ARG A 138 -13.20 -8.39 14.42
N GLU A 139 -14.10 -7.51 14.88
CA GLU A 139 -15.42 -7.35 14.28
C GLU A 139 -15.36 -6.46 13.03
N GLY A 140 -14.57 -5.39 13.05
CA GLY A 140 -14.49 -4.48 11.93
C GLY A 140 -13.90 -5.11 10.68
N THR A 141 -12.80 -5.88 10.78
CA THR A 141 -12.26 -6.62 9.63
C THR A 141 -13.24 -7.67 9.10
N TYR A 142 -14.00 -8.31 9.98
CA TYR A 142 -15.06 -9.24 9.58
C TYR A 142 -16.21 -8.53 8.85
N TRP A 143 -16.65 -7.37 9.32
CA TRP A 143 -17.71 -6.61 8.66
C TRP A 143 -17.26 -6.06 7.31
N MET A 144 -16.07 -5.47 7.24
CA MET A 144 -15.48 -4.99 5.98
C MET A 144 -15.38 -6.14 4.96
N LEU A 145 -14.91 -7.31 5.37
CA LEU A 145 -14.82 -8.49 4.50
C LEU A 145 -16.17 -8.92 3.94
N ASN A 146 -17.22 -8.94 4.79
CA ASN A 146 -18.55 -9.32 4.33
C ASN A 146 -19.16 -8.33 3.34
N ILE A 147 -18.96 -7.02 3.56
CA ILE A 147 -19.41 -5.99 2.62
C ILE A 147 -18.68 -6.16 1.28
N LEU A 148 -17.34 -6.29 1.29
CA LEU A 148 -16.53 -6.50 0.11
C LEU A 148 -16.92 -7.79 -0.63
N LYS A 149 -17.22 -8.86 0.10
CA LYS A 149 -17.70 -10.10 -0.52
C LYS A 149 -19.05 -9.91 -1.23
N ARG A 150 -19.98 -9.18 -0.61
CA ARG A 150 -21.26 -8.84 -1.26
C ARG A 150 -21.04 -8.01 -2.52
N LEU A 151 -20.06 -7.11 -2.48
CA LEU A 151 -19.69 -6.30 -3.63
C LEU A 151 -19.15 -7.17 -4.77
N GLN A 152 -18.21 -8.08 -4.48
CA GLN A 152 -17.67 -9.03 -5.48
C GLN A 152 -18.75 -9.97 -6.04
N ASP A 153 -19.76 -10.34 -5.23
CA ASP A 153 -20.90 -11.14 -5.67
C ASP A 153 -21.96 -10.34 -6.47
N GLY A 154 -21.78 -9.02 -6.66
CA GLY A 154 -22.74 -8.14 -7.33
C GLY A 154 -24.07 -8.03 -6.56
N LYS A 155 -24.03 -8.00 -5.23
CA LYS A 155 -25.18 -7.93 -4.31
C LYS A 155 -25.15 -6.72 -3.40
N ALA A 156 -24.16 -5.87 -3.52
CA ALA A 156 -24.01 -4.64 -2.75
C ALA A 156 -24.57 -3.43 -3.51
N THR A 157 -24.95 -2.40 -2.79
CA THR A 157 -25.40 -1.11 -3.32
C THR A 157 -24.34 -0.04 -3.11
N SER A 158 -24.53 1.14 -3.67
CA SER A 158 -23.66 2.29 -3.40
C SER A 158 -23.64 2.67 -1.91
N GLU A 159 -24.75 2.47 -1.19
CA GLU A 159 -24.83 2.67 0.27
C GLU A 159 -23.93 1.69 1.03
N ASP A 160 -23.73 0.48 0.52
CA ASP A 160 -22.81 -0.50 1.12
C ASP A 160 -21.34 -0.03 1.01
N ILE A 161 -20.98 0.72 -0.03
CA ILE A 161 -19.65 1.32 -0.17
C ILE A 161 -19.44 2.41 0.89
N ASP A 162 -20.45 3.25 1.12
CA ASP A 162 -20.40 4.27 2.17
C ASP A 162 -20.39 3.63 3.57
N LEU A 163 -21.09 2.51 3.76
CA LEU A 163 -21.04 1.73 4.99
C LEU A 163 -19.65 1.13 5.20
N LEU A 164 -19.00 0.62 4.14
CA LEU A 164 -17.63 0.09 4.20
C LEU A 164 -16.64 1.16 4.67
N ASP A 165 -16.70 2.36 4.10
CA ASP A 165 -15.88 3.51 4.52
C ASP A 165 -16.15 3.88 5.99
N SER A 166 -17.40 3.94 6.39
CA SER A 166 -17.82 4.25 7.78
C SER A 166 -17.29 3.23 8.79
N VAL A 167 -17.36 1.93 8.46
CA VAL A 167 -16.80 0.85 9.30
C VAL A 167 -15.28 1.01 9.41
N ALA A 168 -14.57 1.25 8.30
CA ALA A 168 -13.13 1.45 8.31
C ALA A 168 -12.72 2.64 9.20
N ASN A 169 -13.36 3.80 9.01
CA ASN A 169 -13.12 5.00 9.84
C ASN A 169 -13.43 4.77 11.34
N SER A 170 -14.35 3.84 11.65
CA SER A 170 -14.67 3.49 13.04
C SER A 170 -13.60 2.62 13.73
N ILE A 171 -12.65 2.06 13.00
CA ILE A 171 -11.55 1.21 13.52
C ILE A 171 -10.33 2.07 13.87
N VAL A 172 -10.03 3.09 13.07
CA VAL A 172 -8.80 3.91 13.16
C VAL A 172 -8.58 4.43 14.58
N GLY A 173 -7.39 4.20 15.11
CA GLY A 173 -6.95 4.66 16.43
C GLY A 173 -7.60 3.95 17.62
N LYS A 174 -8.37 2.86 17.40
CA LYS A 174 -9.10 2.16 18.46
C LYS A 174 -8.58 0.75 18.75
N CYS A 175 -7.46 0.37 18.16
CA CYS A 175 -6.83 -0.93 18.35
C CYS A 175 -5.55 -0.83 19.20
N LEU A 176 -5.17 -1.93 19.86
CA LEU A 176 -3.96 -1.99 20.68
C LEU A 176 -2.67 -2.07 19.84
N CYS A 177 -2.77 -2.50 18.61
CA CYS A 177 -1.65 -2.56 17.66
C CYS A 177 -2.11 -2.04 16.29
N ALA A 178 -1.15 -1.75 15.42
CA ALA A 178 -1.39 -1.11 14.14
C ALA A 178 -2.14 -1.97 13.10
N LEU A 179 -2.35 -3.29 13.34
CA LEU A 179 -2.98 -4.17 12.34
C LEU A 179 -4.37 -3.67 11.93
N GLY A 180 -5.21 -3.26 12.91
CA GLY A 180 -6.53 -2.74 12.60
C GLY A 180 -6.48 -1.40 11.87
N ASP A 181 -5.53 -0.54 12.23
CA ASP A 181 -5.33 0.75 11.56
C ASP A 181 -4.84 0.56 10.12
N PHE A 182 -3.95 -0.39 9.86
CA PHE A 182 -3.51 -0.72 8.49
C PHE A 182 -4.66 -1.22 7.63
N ALA A 183 -5.48 -2.16 8.15
CA ALA A 183 -6.66 -2.63 7.44
C ALA A 183 -7.64 -1.50 7.11
N ALA A 184 -7.90 -0.62 8.07
CA ALA A 184 -8.81 0.51 7.90
C ALA A 184 -8.26 1.56 6.93
N ALA A 185 -6.99 1.95 7.08
CA ALA A 185 -6.35 2.95 6.21
C ALA A 185 -6.33 2.50 4.74
N GLN A 186 -6.14 1.20 4.49
CA GLN A 186 -6.20 0.63 3.15
C GLN A 186 -7.60 0.85 2.53
N VAL A 187 -8.68 0.46 3.22
CA VAL A 187 -10.04 0.60 2.71
C VAL A 187 -10.40 2.07 2.45
N VAL A 188 -10.08 2.97 3.40
CA VAL A 188 -10.36 4.40 3.25
C VAL A 188 -9.63 4.98 2.03
N ALA A 189 -8.35 4.64 1.86
CA ALA A 189 -7.56 5.11 0.73
C ALA A 189 -8.04 4.55 -0.62
N ASP A 190 -8.40 3.25 -0.65
CA ASP A 190 -8.87 2.59 -1.85
C ASP A 190 -10.19 3.21 -2.34
N ILE A 191 -11.16 3.41 -1.43
CA ILE A 191 -12.43 4.04 -1.77
C ILE A 191 -12.23 5.50 -2.20
N ALA A 192 -11.40 6.26 -1.47
CA ALA A 192 -11.17 7.68 -1.79
C ALA A 192 -10.51 7.88 -3.16
N ARG A 193 -9.63 6.97 -3.57
CA ARG A 193 -8.80 7.11 -4.78
C ARG A 193 -9.34 6.35 -5.99
N PHE A 194 -10.13 5.30 -5.78
CA PHE A 194 -10.62 4.37 -6.81
C PHE A 194 -12.10 4.04 -6.65
N ARG A 195 -12.91 4.99 -6.18
CA ARG A 195 -14.35 4.77 -5.93
C ARG A 195 -15.09 4.14 -7.12
N SER A 196 -14.72 4.51 -8.34
CA SER A 196 -15.31 3.97 -9.56
C SER A 196 -15.16 2.44 -9.69
N ASP A 197 -14.04 1.87 -9.21
CA ASP A 197 -13.83 0.43 -9.24
C ASP A 197 -14.82 -0.30 -8.30
N PHE A 198 -15.23 0.34 -7.21
CA PHE A 198 -16.24 -0.19 -6.28
C PHE A 198 -17.65 -0.03 -6.85
N GLU A 199 -17.98 1.15 -7.38
CA GLU A 199 -19.31 1.44 -7.95
C GLU A 199 -19.62 0.57 -9.18
N ALA A 200 -18.62 0.13 -9.94
CA ALA A 200 -18.79 -0.81 -11.04
C ALA A 200 -19.39 -2.15 -10.62
N HIS A 201 -19.26 -2.54 -9.35
CA HIS A 201 -19.82 -3.76 -8.77
C HIS A 201 -21.16 -3.54 -8.05
N ALA A 202 -21.56 -2.29 -7.81
CA ALA A 202 -22.83 -1.99 -7.15
C ALA A 202 -24.02 -2.26 -8.09
N VAL A 203 -25.13 -2.79 -7.53
CA VAL A 203 -26.30 -3.17 -8.33
C VAL A 203 -27.14 -1.97 -8.77
N ASP A 204 -27.06 -0.85 -8.09
CA ASP A 204 -27.75 0.41 -8.38
C ASP A 204 -26.93 1.37 -9.26
N GLY A 205 -25.70 1.01 -9.60
CA GLY A 205 -24.83 1.72 -10.53
C GLY A 205 -24.89 1.21 -11.98
N LYS A 206 -25.77 0.25 -12.28
CA LYS A 206 -25.90 -0.39 -13.62
C LYS A 206 -27.07 0.13 -14.39
#